data_3d80acfd269fb674935da78777e34258
#
_entry.id   3d80acfd269fb674935da78777e34258
#
_cell.length_a   1.000
_cell.length_b   1.000
_cell.length_c   1.000
_cell.angle_alpha   90.00
_cell.angle_beta   90.00
_cell.angle_gamma   90.00
#
_symmetry.space_group_name_H-M   'P 1'
#
loop_
_entity.id
_entity.type
_entity.pdbx_description
1 polymer ?
#
loop_
_entity_poly.entity_id
_entity_poly.type
_entity_poly.pdbx_seq_one_letter_code
_entity_poly.pdbx_strand_id
1 'polypeptide(L)'
;MFAIAALVGCAGAPPKQEEATFLQADVPAATADTTPATDAKPASQEDLTEDQKAQMEIALRRGKEKAANCAKVVPDGPRGKGEVKVTFDGKKGRATDVTVGPPWAGTDVESCIKRSFVGEIIVPFEGELEVPYEVELPAKAEEPGKAGKPGAKPVANPKK
;
A
#
# COMPACT_ATOMS: atom_id res chain seq x y z
N MET A 1 -35.94 49.48 -0.07
CA MET A 1 -36.39 49.02 1.25
C MET A 1 -36.25 47.51 1.27
N PHE A 2 -35.15 46.99 1.82
CA PHE A 2 -34.97 45.56 2.04
C PHE A 2 -34.64 45.35 3.52
N ALA A 3 -35.49 44.56 4.16
CA ALA A 3 -35.43 44.27 5.58
C ALA A 3 -34.33 43.21 5.85
N ILE A 4 -33.45 43.53 6.79
CA ILE A 4 -32.41 42.63 7.30
C ILE A 4 -33.01 41.84 8.45
N ALA A 5 -33.15 40.53 8.28
CA ALA A 5 -33.53 39.62 9.35
C ALA A 5 -32.27 39.12 10.06
N ALA A 6 -32.13 39.47 11.34
CA ALA A 6 -31.08 39.00 12.22
C ALA A 6 -31.44 37.59 12.71
N LEU A 7 -30.55 36.60 12.47
CA LEU A 7 -30.65 35.27 13.05
C LEU A 7 -29.78 35.22 14.31
N VAL A 8 -30.45 34.99 15.42
CA VAL A 8 -29.91 34.84 16.78
C VAL A 8 -29.13 33.50 16.85
N GLY A 9 -27.86 33.56 17.27
CA GLY A 9 -27.01 32.41 17.48
C GLY A 9 -27.42 31.65 18.75
N CYS A 10 -27.61 30.34 18.61
CA CYS A 10 -27.65 29.41 19.74
C CYS A 10 -26.22 29.12 20.21
N ALA A 11 -25.85 29.62 21.36
CA ALA A 11 -24.64 29.22 22.10
C ALA A 11 -24.85 27.81 22.65
N GLY A 12 -24.27 26.82 22.01
CA GLY A 12 -24.15 25.45 22.55
C GLY A 12 -23.10 25.42 23.65
N ALA A 13 -23.50 25.09 24.88
CA ALA A 13 -22.61 24.86 26.00
C ALA A 13 -21.69 23.68 25.71
N PRO A 14 -20.40 23.72 26.13
CA PRO A 14 -19.51 22.56 25.99
C PRO A 14 -19.94 21.46 26.95
N PRO A 15 -19.86 20.16 26.54
CA PRO A 15 -20.12 19.07 27.44
C PRO A 15 -19.06 19.05 28.55
N LYS A 16 -19.55 18.96 29.79
CA LYS A 16 -18.71 18.69 30.95
C LYS A 16 -17.94 17.38 30.70
N GLN A 17 -16.63 17.48 30.65
CA GLN A 17 -15.74 16.32 30.79
C GLN A 17 -15.88 15.83 32.23
N GLU A 18 -16.56 14.71 32.41
CA GLU A 18 -16.44 13.93 33.63
C GLU A 18 -15.01 13.38 33.65
N GLU A 19 -14.23 13.89 34.57
CA GLU A 19 -12.96 13.30 34.96
C GLU A 19 -13.22 11.86 35.42
N ALA A 20 -13.08 10.91 34.50
CA ALA A 20 -12.94 9.52 34.86
C ALA A 20 -11.60 9.39 35.61
N THR A 21 -11.70 9.36 36.94
CA THR A 21 -10.61 8.95 37.83
C THR A 21 -10.22 7.54 37.45
N PHE A 22 -9.24 7.41 36.51
CA PHE A 22 -8.61 6.15 36.23
C PHE A 22 -7.80 5.76 37.47
N LEU A 23 -8.37 4.85 38.27
CA LEU A 23 -7.62 4.10 39.26
C LEU A 23 -6.41 3.49 38.53
N GLN A 24 -5.24 4.06 38.78
CA GLN A 24 -3.97 3.46 38.46
C GLN A 24 -3.88 2.14 39.23
N ALA A 25 -4.35 1.06 38.57
CA ALA A 25 -3.97 -0.25 39.00
C ALA A 25 -2.47 -0.39 38.70
N ASP A 26 -1.70 -0.57 39.76
CA ASP A 26 -0.31 -0.98 39.72
C ASP A 26 -0.20 -2.19 38.77
N VAL A 27 0.22 -1.93 37.53
CA VAL A 27 0.61 -2.98 36.59
C VAL A 27 2.02 -3.34 37.00
N PRO A 28 2.26 -4.55 37.59
CA PRO A 28 3.62 -5.00 37.80
C PRO A 28 4.33 -4.98 36.44
N ALA A 29 5.51 -4.37 36.41
CA ALA A 29 6.39 -4.36 35.28
C ALA A 29 6.52 -5.80 34.77
N ALA A 30 5.76 -6.11 33.72
CA ALA A 30 5.95 -7.32 32.95
C ALA A 30 7.36 -7.20 32.34
N THR A 31 8.28 -7.93 32.96
CA THR A 31 9.55 -8.29 32.39
C THR A 31 9.31 -8.61 30.93
N ALA A 32 9.99 -7.84 30.06
CA ALA A 32 10.08 -8.14 28.65
C ALA A 32 10.60 -9.58 28.54
N ASP A 33 9.68 -10.51 28.40
CA ASP A 33 9.97 -11.86 28.00
C ASP A 33 10.43 -11.72 26.54
N THR A 34 11.73 -11.59 26.40
CA THR A 34 12.44 -11.80 25.14
C THR A 34 12.28 -13.28 24.85
N THR A 35 11.12 -13.65 24.33
CA THR A 35 10.92 -14.97 23.75
C THR A 35 11.95 -15.07 22.65
N PRO A 36 12.95 -15.99 22.75
CA PRO A 36 13.89 -16.20 21.66
C PRO A 36 13.06 -16.52 20.43
N ALA A 37 13.40 -15.87 19.31
CA ALA A 37 12.89 -16.22 18.02
C ALA A 37 13.04 -17.73 17.87
N THR A 38 11.94 -18.45 18.06
CA THR A 38 11.88 -19.87 17.79
C THR A 38 12.19 -19.97 16.29
N ASP A 39 13.25 -20.69 15.95
CA ASP A 39 13.58 -21.10 14.58
C ASP A 39 12.37 -21.83 13.99
N ALA A 40 11.35 -21.08 13.60
CA ALA A 40 10.25 -21.60 12.85
C ALA A 40 10.82 -21.87 11.46
N LYS A 41 10.97 -23.16 11.14
CA LYS A 41 11.31 -23.62 9.79
C LYS A 41 10.51 -22.80 8.78
N PRO A 42 11.14 -22.14 7.80
CA PRO A 42 10.42 -21.42 6.79
C PRO A 42 9.43 -22.39 6.10
N ALA A 43 8.16 -22.03 6.06
CA ALA A 43 7.15 -22.77 5.33
C ALA A 43 7.44 -22.66 3.83
N SER A 44 7.16 -23.72 3.08
CA SER A 44 7.17 -23.65 1.62
C SER A 44 5.74 -23.46 1.10
N GLN A 45 5.60 -22.92 -0.11
CA GLN A 45 4.28 -22.79 -0.74
C GLN A 45 3.60 -24.15 -0.94
N GLU A 46 4.38 -25.23 -1.00
CA GLU A 46 3.88 -26.60 -1.16
C GLU A 46 3.20 -27.12 0.11
N ASP A 47 3.58 -26.61 1.27
CA ASP A 47 3.02 -27.01 2.56
C ASP A 47 1.65 -26.35 2.84
N LEU A 48 1.21 -25.40 1.99
CA LEU A 48 -0.06 -24.70 2.13
C LEU A 48 -1.22 -25.50 1.54
N THR A 49 -2.37 -25.42 2.18
CA THR A 49 -3.63 -25.92 1.59
C THR A 49 -4.05 -25.06 0.40
N GLU A 50 -4.92 -25.60 -0.46
CA GLU A 50 -5.42 -24.85 -1.62
C GLU A 50 -6.17 -23.57 -1.22
N ASP A 51 -6.91 -23.59 -0.11
CA ASP A 51 -7.58 -22.39 0.40
C ASP A 51 -6.57 -21.33 0.87
N GLN A 52 -5.48 -21.73 1.54
CA GLN A 52 -4.43 -20.82 1.96
C GLN A 52 -3.71 -20.19 0.76
N LYS A 53 -3.40 -20.99 -0.27
CA LYS A 53 -2.82 -20.50 -1.53
C LYS A 53 -3.74 -19.50 -2.21
N ALA A 54 -5.02 -19.82 -2.34
CA ALA A 54 -6.01 -18.94 -2.97
C ALA A 54 -6.15 -17.61 -2.22
N GLN A 55 -6.19 -17.64 -0.89
CA GLN A 55 -6.25 -16.41 -0.08
C GLN A 55 -4.97 -15.58 -0.18
N MET A 56 -3.83 -16.23 -0.23
CA MET A 56 -2.53 -15.55 -0.43
C MET A 56 -2.46 -14.86 -1.79
N GLU A 57 -2.92 -15.53 -2.86
CA GLU A 57 -2.98 -14.94 -4.19
C GLU A 57 -3.92 -13.70 -4.23
N ILE A 58 -5.07 -13.80 -3.55
CA ILE A 58 -6.00 -12.67 -3.42
C ILE A 58 -5.32 -11.50 -2.67
N ALA A 59 -4.60 -11.77 -1.60
CA ALA A 59 -3.87 -10.76 -0.83
C ALA A 59 -2.79 -10.08 -1.68
N LEU A 60 -2.00 -10.85 -2.41
CA LEU A 60 -0.97 -10.33 -3.33
C LEU A 60 -1.59 -9.48 -4.44
N ARG A 61 -2.70 -9.90 -5.03
CA ARG A 61 -3.41 -9.12 -6.04
C ARG A 61 -3.93 -7.79 -5.48
N ARG A 62 -4.51 -7.77 -4.28
CA ARG A 62 -4.94 -6.54 -3.61
C ARG A 62 -3.76 -5.61 -3.34
N GLY A 63 -2.65 -6.14 -2.88
CA GLY A 63 -1.40 -5.38 -2.70
C GLY A 63 -0.94 -4.75 -4.01
N LYS A 64 -0.94 -5.50 -5.11
CA LYS A 64 -0.60 -5.01 -6.45
C LYS A 64 -1.54 -3.88 -6.92
N GLU A 65 -2.84 -4.04 -6.74
CA GLU A 65 -3.82 -3.01 -7.09
C GLU A 65 -3.60 -1.71 -6.31
N LYS A 66 -3.28 -1.82 -5.01
CA LYS A 66 -2.92 -0.66 -4.17
C LYS A 66 -1.59 -0.06 -4.64
N ALA A 67 -0.58 -0.89 -4.93
CA ALA A 67 0.73 -0.45 -5.39
C ALA A 67 0.65 0.32 -6.71
N ALA A 68 -0.28 -0.02 -7.62
CA ALA A 68 -0.49 0.72 -8.86
C ALA A 68 -0.81 2.21 -8.61
N ASN A 69 -1.41 2.55 -7.47
CA ASN A 69 -1.69 3.94 -7.10
C ASN A 69 -0.42 4.70 -6.68
N CYS A 70 0.68 4.01 -6.35
CA CYS A 70 1.95 4.66 -6.04
C CYS A 70 2.45 5.51 -7.21
N ALA A 71 2.06 5.15 -8.43
CA ALA A 71 2.31 5.96 -9.61
C ALA A 71 1.71 7.39 -9.53
N LYS A 72 0.63 7.56 -8.80
CA LYS A 72 -0.01 8.87 -8.58
C LYS A 72 0.54 9.59 -7.36
N VAL A 73 0.88 8.82 -6.32
CA VAL A 73 1.41 9.36 -5.05
C VAL A 73 2.83 9.90 -5.22
N VAL A 74 3.64 9.21 -6.03
CA VAL A 74 5.03 9.58 -6.33
C VAL A 74 5.16 9.80 -7.85
N PRO A 75 4.76 10.97 -8.37
CA PRO A 75 4.67 11.21 -9.81
C PRO A 75 6.01 11.16 -10.54
N ASP A 76 7.09 11.48 -9.86
CA ASP A 76 8.44 11.52 -10.43
C ASP A 76 9.27 10.26 -10.13
N GLY A 77 8.65 9.26 -9.48
CA GLY A 77 9.31 8.00 -9.17
C GLY A 77 9.48 7.09 -10.39
N PRO A 78 10.38 6.10 -10.32
CA PRO A 78 10.59 5.13 -11.37
C PRO A 78 9.32 4.30 -11.65
N ARG A 79 9.12 3.96 -12.91
CA ARG A 79 7.98 3.19 -13.44
C ARG A 79 8.46 1.87 -14.01
N GLY A 80 7.50 1.03 -14.35
CA GLY A 80 7.78 -0.24 -15.02
C GLY A 80 7.48 -1.44 -14.14
N LYS A 81 8.12 -2.56 -14.46
CA LYS A 81 7.97 -3.83 -13.76
C LYS A 81 9.12 -4.05 -12.81
N GLY A 82 8.82 -4.69 -11.69
CA GLY A 82 9.82 -5.10 -10.72
C GLY A 82 9.28 -6.20 -9.83
N GLU A 83 10.18 -6.86 -9.13
CA GLU A 83 9.85 -7.91 -8.19
C GLU A 83 9.76 -7.35 -6.76
N VAL A 84 8.78 -7.81 -6.04
CA VAL A 84 8.65 -7.61 -4.59
C VAL A 84 8.61 -8.97 -3.92
N LYS A 85 9.22 -9.09 -2.74
CA LYS A 85 9.15 -10.28 -1.91
C LYS A 85 8.34 -9.94 -0.68
N VAL A 86 7.23 -10.62 -0.51
CA VAL A 86 6.28 -10.38 0.57
C VAL A 86 6.44 -11.49 1.60
N THR A 87 6.73 -11.11 2.83
CA THR A 87 6.87 -12.03 3.95
C THR A 87 5.56 -12.12 4.72
N PHE A 88 5.00 -13.31 4.78
CA PHE A 88 3.78 -13.62 5.52
C PHE A 88 4.10 -14.34 6.82
N ASP A 89 3.61 -13.82 7.93
CA ASP A 89 3.61 -14.51 9.23
C ASP A 89 2.34 -15.36 9.31
N GLY A 90 2.51 -16.67 9.22
CA GLY A 90 1.39 -17.61 9.22
C GLY A 90 0.59 -17.61 10.51
N LYS A 91 1.24 -17.44 11.66
CA LYS A 91 0.56 -17.38 12.97
C LYS A 91 -0.32 -16.15 13.10
N LYS A 92 0.13 -15.01 12.56
CA LYS A 92 -0.64 -13.77 12.55
C LYS A 92 -1.63 -13.70 11.41
N GLY A 93 -1.51 -14.57 10.40
CA GLY A 93 -2.36 -14.57 9.21
C GLY A 93 -2.26 -13.27 8.41
N ARG A 94 -1.07 -12.70 8.26
CA ARG A 94 -0.87 -11.45 7.51
C ARG A 94 0.54 -11.24 6.99
N ALA A 95 0.66 -10.37 5.99
CA ALA A 95 1.94 -9.86 5.53
C ALA A 95 2.57 -8.92 6.59
N THR A 96 3.81 -9.20 6.98
CA THR A 96 4.54 -8.46 8.02
C THR A 96 5.68 -7.63 7.45
N ASP A 97 6.34 -8.09 6.41
CA ASP A 97 7.42 -7.37 5.76
C ASP A 97 7.36 -7.48 4.24
N VAL A 98 8.02 -6.54 3.57
CA VAL A 98 8.09 -6.48 2.11
C VAL A 98 9.45 -5.96 1.68
N THR A 99 10.18 -6.77 0.94
CA THR A 99 11.41 -6.36 0.27
C THR A 99 11.10 -5.98 -1.16
N VAL A 100 11.50 -4.78 -1.58
CA VAL A 100 11.24 -4.26 -2.92
C VAL A 100 12.53 -4.26 -3.72
N GLY A 101 12.49 -4.91 -4.88
CA GLY A 101 13.62 -4.97 -5.81
C GLY A 101 13.72 -3.76 -6.76
N PRO A 102 14.72 -3.78 -7.67
CA PRO A 102 14.81 -2.81 -8.74
C PRO A 102 13.54 -2.81 -9.61
N PRO A 103 13.12 -1.66 -10.18
CA PRO A 103 13.80 -0.36 -10.22
C PRO A 103 13.46 0.55 -9.03
N TRP A 104 12.69 0.10 -8.04
CA TRP A 104 12.12 0.95 -7.00
C TRP A 104 12.93 0.99 -5.70
N ALA A 105 13.84 0.04 -5.51
CA ALA A 105 14.69 -0.03 -4.32
C ALA A 105 15.46 1.29 -4.10
N GLY A 106 15.43 1.81 -2.87
CA GLY A 106 16.08 3.06 -2.49
C GLY A 106 15.36 4.34 -2.95
N THR A 107 14.14 4.23 -3.48
CA THR A 107 13.34 5.38 -3.93
C THR A 107 12.11 5.59 -3.04
N ASP A 108 11.46 6.76 -3.16
CA ASP A 108 10.21 7.04 -2.44
C ASP A 108 9.08 6.07 -2.83
N VAL A 109 9.15 5.51 -4.04
CA VAL A 109 8.19 4.50 -4.54
C VAL A 109 8.27 3.22 -3.70
N GLU A 110 9.46 2.83 -3.24
CA GLU A 110 9.65 1.66 -2.39
C GLU A 110 8.76 1.72 -1.15
N SER A 111 8.79 2.84 -0.43
CA SER A 111 8.00 3.04 0.79
C SER A 111 6.49 2.93 0.53
N CYS A 112 6.05 3.44 -0.62
CA CYS A 112 4.65 3.34 -1.04
C CYS A 112 4.27 1.88 -1.35
N ILE A 113 5.10 1.16 -2.09
CA ILE A 113 4.87 -0.25 -2.43
C ILE A 113 4.84 -1.09 -1.16
N LYS A 114 5.79 -0.93 -0.24
CA LYS A 114 5.80 -1.64 1.05
C LYS A 114 4.47 -1.50 1.80
N ARG A 115 3.97 -0.27 1.92
CA ARG A 115 2.68 0.02 2.58
C ARG A 115 1.48 -0.62 1.88
N SER A 116 1.60 -0.90 0.59
CA SER A 116 0.51 -1.52 -0.17
C SER A 116 0.31 -2.99 0.14
N PHE A 117 1.35 -3.68 0.57
CA PHE A 117 1.31 -5.12 0.88
C PHE A 117 1.29 -5.40 2.39
N VAL A 118 1.99 -4.60 3.20
CA VAL A 118 2.02 -4.80 4.66
C VAL A 118 0.62 -4.73 5.23
N GLY A 119 0.27 -5.74 6.05
CA GLY A 119 -1.03 -5.84 6.71
C GLY A 119 -2.12 -6.54 5.88
N GLU A 120 -1.81 -7.02 4.65
CA GLU A 120 -2.74 -7.89 3.92
C GLU A 120 -2.99 -9.17 4.71
N ILE A 121 -4.27 -9.53 4.81
CA ILE A 121 -4.74 -10.66 5.63
C ILE A 121 -4.87 -11.90 4.77
N ILE A 122 -4.44 -13.03 5.33
CA ILE A 122 -4.52 -14.36 4.75
C ILE A 122 -5.04 -15.37 5.79
N VAL A 123 -5.39 -16.57 5.35
CA VAL A 123 -5.70 -17.66 6.26
C VAL A 123 -4.42 -18.07 7.01
N PRO A 124 -4.48 -18.23 8.35
CA PRO A 124 -3.32 -18.66 9.14
C PRO A 124 -2.74 -19.99 8.68
N PHE A 125 -1.41 -20.12 8.80
CA PHE A 125 -0.66 -21.34 8.50
C PHE A 125 0.52 -21.47 9.49
N GLU A 126 1.25 -22.58 9.45
CA GLU A 126 2.42 -22.78 10.31
C GLU A 126 3.67 -22.16 9.69
N GLY A 127 4.37 -21.35 10.48
CA GLY A 127 5.66 -20.76 10.09
C GLY A 127 5.55 -19.39 9.42
N GLU A 128 6.60 -19.05 8.71
CA GLU A 128 6.76 -17.82 7.95
C GLU A 128 7.07 -18.16 6.49
N LEU A 129 6.53 -17.41 5.56
CA LEU A 129 6.69 -17.65 4.13
C LEU A 129 7.04 -16.37 3.38
N GLU A 130 8.12 -16.40 2.60
CA GLU A 130 8.46 -15.34 1.66
C GLU A 130 7.99 -15.72 0.26
N VAL A 131 7.21 -14.84 -0.36
CA VAL A 131 6.63 -15.04 -1.70
C VAL A 131 7.12 -13.96 -2.64
N PRO A 132 7.87 -14.32 -3.72
CA PRO A 132 8.18 -13.38 -4.78
C PRO A 132 6.93 -13.08 -5.61
N TYR A 133 6.73 -11.81 -5.95
CA TYR A 133 5.58 -11.36 -6.72
C TYR A 133 5.95 -10.22 -7.67
N GLU A 134 5.46 -10.30 -8.91
CA GLU A 134 5.70 -9.24 -9.91
C GLU A 134 4.66 -8.12 -9.79
N VAL A 135 5.16 -6.90 -9.65
CA VAL A 135 4.36 -5.69 -9.62
C VAL A 135 4.69 -4.86 -10.85
N GLU A 136 3.70 -4.20 -11.41
CA GLU A 136 3.87 -3.26 -12.51
C GLU A 136 3.26 -1.91 -12.13
N LEU A 137 4.08 -0.87 -12.16
CA LEU A 137 3.61 0.50 -12.04
C LEU A 137 3.34 1.06 -13.44
N PRO A 138 2.13 1.60 -13.70
CA PRO A 138 1.79 2.14 -15.00
C PRO A 138 2.79 3.23 -15.41
N ALA A 139 3.13 3.25 -16.68
CA ALA A 139 3.93 4.32 -17.26
C ALA A 139 3.28 5.68 -16.94
N LYS A 140 4.11 6.71 -16.78
CA LYS A 140 3.59 8.08 -16.66
C LYS A 140 2.70 8.33 -17.86
N ALA A 141 1.39 8.57 -17.63
CA ALA A 141 0.52 8.98 -18.71
C ALA A 141 1.17 10.23 -19.31
N GLU A 142 1.66 10.13 -20.52
CA GLU A 142 2.03 11.31 -21.29
C GLU A 142 0.75 12.14 -21.33
N GLU A 143 0.79 13.33 -20.71
CA GLU A 143 -0.28 14.29 -20.86
C GLU A 143 -0.55 14.42 -22.37
N PRO A 144 -1.81 14.33 -22.82
CA PRO A 144 -2.14 14.55 -24.22
C PRO A 144 -1.96 16.03 -24.53
N GLY A 145 -0.72 16.47 -24.59
CA GLY A 145 -0.32 17.85 -24.67
C GLY A 145 0.86 18.04 -25.59
N LYS A 146 0.63 17.89 -26.83
CA LYS A 146 1.17 18.43 -28.08
C LYS A 146 1.32 17.32 -29.11
N ALA A 147 0.19 16.94 -29.69
CA ALA A 147 0.19 16.38 -31.01
C ALA A 147 0.99 17.34 -31.90
N GLY A 148 2.25 16.99 -32.16
CA GLY A 148 3.04 17.64 -33.17
C GLY A 148 2.23 17.60 -34.47
N LYS A 149 1.87 18.78 -34.97
CA LYS A 149 1.22 19.01 -36.24
C LYS A 149 1.90 18.11 -37.29
N PRO A 150 1.19 17.20 -37.96
CA PRO A 150 1.80 16.40 -39.00
C PRO A 150 2.32 17.37 -40.08
N GLY A 151 3.65 17.34 -40.29
CA GLY A 151 4.33 18.16 -41.27
C GLY A 151 3.68 17.94 -42.64
N ALA A 152 3.18 19.03 -43.21
CA ALA A 152 2.67 19.08 -44.56
C ALA A 152 3.75 18.54 -45.52
N LYS A 153 3.45 17.45 -46.21
CA LYS A 153 4.27 16.96 -47.32
C LYS A 153 4.34 18.05 -48.38
N PRO A 154 5.54 18.41 -48.91
CA PRO A 154 5.62 19.32 -50.04
C PRO A 154 5.01 18.66 -51.26
N VAL A 155 3.99 19.29 -51.81
CA VAL A 155 3.38 18.93 -53.08
C VAL A 155 4.42 19.21 -54.16
N ALA A 156 4.93 18.15 -54.78
CA ALA A 156 5.77 18.26 -55.96
C ALA A 156 4.92 18.78 -57.11
N ASN A 157 5.29 19.97 -57.61
CA ASN A 157 4.68 20.61 -58.77
C ASN A 157 5.22 19.96 -60.06
N PRO A 158 4.39 19.35 -60.92
CA PRO A 158 4.89 18.83 -62.20
C PRO A 158 5.14 19.99 -63.17
N LYS A 159 6.39 20.19 -63.53
CA LYS A 159 6.75 21.07 -64.64
C LYS A 159 6.27 20.47 -65.95
N LYS A 160 5.61 21.30 -66.71
CA LYS A 160 5.23 21.18 -68.11
C LYS A 160 6.44 21.31 -69.02
#